data_fad704425b2082d7119dafac078eb8d6
#
_entry.id   fad704425b2082d7119dafac078eb8d6
#
_cell.length_a   1.000
_cell.length_b   1.000
_cell.length_c   1.000
_cell.angle_alpha   90.00
_cell.angle_beta   90.00
_cell.angle_gamma   90.00
#
_symmetry.space_group_name_H-M   'P 1'
#
loop_
_entity.id
_entity.type
_entity.pdbx_description
1 polymer ?
#
loop_
_entity_poly.entity_id
_entity_poly.type
_entity_poly.pdbx_seq_one_letter_code
_entity_poly.pdbx_strand_id
1 'polypeptide(L)' 'SHLLRRIYDACYDCLSPQSIPAAVLVIAKYQYQCAFVADQEINLLAALTEIMCECEFK' A
#
# COMPACT_ATOMS: atom_id res chain seq x y z
N SER A 1 11.19 3.49 1.02
CA SER A 1 11.46 2.65 2.15
C SER A 1 11.05 1.21 1.87
N HIS A 2 11.68 0.30 2.58
CA HIS A 2 11.48 -1.13 2.35
C HIS A 2 10.13 -1.64 2.85
N LEU A 3 9.50 -0.93 3.77
CA LEU A 3 8.24 -1.37 4.34
C LEU A 3 7.11 -1.37 3.31
N LEU A 4 7.01 -0.32 2.52
CA LEU A 4 5.98 -0.26 1.49
C LEU A 4 6.21 -1.31 0.41
N ARG A 5 7.48 -1.61 0.10
CA ARG A 5 7.79 -2.66 -0.84
C ARG A 5 7.36 -4.03 -0.31
N ARG A 6 7.57 -4.26 0.99
CA ARG A 6 7.12 -5.51 1.61
C ARG A 6 5.62 -5.65 1.59
N ILE A 7 4.91 -4.54 1.80
CA ILE A 7 3.46 -4.54 1.71
C ILE A 7 3.02 -4.91 0.30
N TYR A 8 3.67 -4.36 -0.71
CA TYR A 8 3.37 -4.70 -2.08
C TYR A 8 3.55 -6.21 -2.33
N ASP A 9 4.66 -6.77 -1.87
CA ASP A 9 4.90 -8.20 -2.06
C ASP A 9 3.84 -9.06 -1.39
N ALA A 10 3.42 -8.67 -0.17
CA ALA A 10 2.35 -9.37 0.53
C ALA A 10 1.02 -9.22 -0.19
N CYS A 11 0.72 -8.04 -0.69
CA CYS A 11 -0.51 -7.79 -1.41
C CYS A 11 -0.59 -8.60 -2.69
N TYR A 12 0.53 -8.78 -3.36
CA TYR A 12 0.58 -9.55 -4.58
C TYR A 12 0.05 -10.97 -4.35
N ASP A 13 0.35 -11.53 -3.17
CA ASP A 13 -0.10 -12.87 -2.82
C ASP A 13 -1.54 -12.89 -2.27
N CYS A 14 -1.95 -11.82 -1.60
CA CYS A 14 -3.20 -11.81 -0.85
C CYS A 14 -4.37 -11.19 -1.60
N LEU A 15 -4.10 -10.28 -2.53
CA LEU A 15 -5.16 -9.59 -3.26
C LEU A 15 -5.59 -10.39 -4.49
N SER A 16 -6.83 -10.20 -4.89
CA SER A 16 -7.28 -10.76 -6.15
C SER A 16 -6.52 -10.09 -7.28
N PRO A 17 -6.31 -10.78 -8.42
CA PRO A 17 -5.57 -10.19 -9.54
C PRO A 17 -6.16 -8.88 -10.03
N GLN A 18 -7.46 -8.69 -9.89
CA GLN A 18 -8.12 -7.46 -10.34
C GLN A 18 -7.79 -6.27 -9.46
N SER A 19 -7.41 -6.51 -8.21
CA SER A 19 -7.11 -5.45 -7.25
C SER A 19 -5.63 -5.07 -7.21
N ILE A 20 -4.76 -5.86 -7.81
CA ILE A 20 -3.32 -5.59 -7.77
C ILE A 20 -2.97 -4.23 -8.38
N PRO A 21 -3.52 -3.83 -9.55
CA PRO A 21 -3.22 -2.49 -10.07
C PRO A 21 -3.63 -1.37 -9.13
N ALA A 22 -4.77 -1.51 -8.45
CA ALA A 22 -5.20 -0.51 -7.48
C ALA A 22 -4.22 -0.43 -6.30
N ALA A 23 -3.77 -1.58 -5.80
CA ALA A 23 -2.79 -1.62 -4.73
C ALA A 23 -1.48 -0.95 -5.13
N VAL A 24 -1.03 -1.19 -6.36
CA VAL A 24 0.20 -0.57 -6.86
C VAL A 24 0.07 0.95 -6.87
N LEU A 25 -1.07 1.47 -7.31
CA LEU A 25 -1.29 2.91 -7.33
C LEU A 25 -1.30 3.50 -5.93
N VAL A 26 -1.94 2.83 -4.98
CA VAL A 26 -1.96 3.27 -3.58
C VAL A 26 -0.55 3.30 -3.01
N ILE A 27 0.20 2.22 -3.20
CA ILE A 27 1.57 2.12 -2.67
C ILE A 27 2.47 3.18 -3.28
N ALA A 28 2.37 3.41 -4.58
CA ALA A 28 3.17 4.44 -5.24
C ALA A 28 2.88 5.83 -4.67
N LYS A 29 1.60 6.12 -4.44
CA LYS A 29 1.21 7.40 -3.85
C LYS A 29 1.83 7.58 -2.47
N TYR A 30 1.80 6.56 -1.63
CA TYR A 30 2.33 6.67 -0.27
C TYR A 30 3.85 6.63 -0.24
N GLN A 31 4.50 5.97 -1.19
CA GLN A 31 5.94 6.08 -1.31
C GLN A 31 6.37 7.51 -1.60
N TYR A 32 5.63 8.19 -2.46
CA TYR A 32 5.89 9.60 -2.74
C TYR A 32 5.69 10.43 -1.47
N GLN A 33 4.62 10.20 -0.74
CA GLN A 33 4.32 10.94 0.48
C GLN A 33 5.34 10.70 1.57
N CYS A 34 5.99 9.54 1.59
CA CYS A 34 7.01 9.22 2.59
C CYS A 34 8.09 10.29 2.70
N ALA A 35 8.38 10.98 1.61
CA ALA A 35 9.40 12.02 1.61
C ALA A 35 8.97 13.27 2.37
N PHE A 36 7.68 13.42 2.64
CA PHE A 36 7.12 14.65 3.17
C PHE A 36 6.45 14.51 4.52
N VAL A 37 6.24 13.28 5.00
CA VAL A 37 5.53 13.07 6.25
C VAL A 37 6.51 12.93 7.41
N ALA A 38 6.13 13.49 8.57
CA ALA A 38 6.95 13.39 9.77
C ALA A 38 6.80 12.02 10.43
N ASP A 39 5.62 11.42 10.36
CA ASP A 39 5.33 10.15 11.01
C ASP A 39 5.15 9.07 9.95
N GLN A 40 6.20 8.29 9.74
CA GLN A 40 6.20 7.20 8.77
C GLN A 40 5.22 6.09 9.15
N GLU A 41 5.02 5.89 10.44
CA GLU A 41 4.17 4.82 10.93
C GLU A 41 2.71 5.09 10.58
N ILE A 42 2.26 6.33 10.78
CA ILE A 42 0.90 6.72 10.40
C ILE A 42 0.72 6.68 8.89
N ASN A 43 1.74 7.08 8.15
CA ASN A 43 1.70 7.00 6.70
C ASN A 43 1.52 5.55 6.24
N LEU A 44 2.23 4.63 6.88
CA LEU A 44 2.11 3.20 6.57
C LEU A 44 0.71 2.67 6.89
N LEU A 45 0.17 3.06 8.05
CA LEU A 45 -1.17 2.65 8.42
C LEU A 45 -2.22 3.19 7.46
N ALA A 46 -2.06 4.42 7.00
CA ALA A 46 -2.96 5.01 6.03
C ALA A 46 -2.92 4.24 4.71
N ALA A 47 -1.74 3.84 4.28
CA ALA A 47 -1.59 3.05 3.06
C ALA A 47 -2.32 1.71 3.19
N LEU A 48 -2.13 1.02 4.31
CA LEU A 48 -2.80 -0.25 4.55
C LEU A 48 -4.31 -0.09 4.58
N THR A 49 -4.78 0.97 5.24
CA THR A 49 -6.21 1.23 5.35
C THR A 49 -6.82 1.48 3.97
N GLU A 50 -6.14 2.26 3.15
CA GLU A 50 -6.64 2.54 1.80
C GLU A 50 -6.66 1.28 0.95
N ILE A 51 -5.65 0.43 1.07
CA ILE A 51 -5.64 -0.84 0.36
C ILE A 51 -6.83 -1.70 0.79
N MET A 52 -7.12 -1.75 2.09
CA MET A 52 -8.25 -2.52 2.59
C MET A 52 -9.57 -2.00 2.08
N CYS A 53 -9.69 -0.69 1.87
CA CYS A 53 -10.92 -0.08 1.38
C CYS A 53 -11.10 -0.21 -0.13
N GLU A 54 -10.01 -0.16 -0.87
CA GLU A 54 -10.04 -0.09 -2.33
C GLU A 54 -9.86 -1.44 -3.01
N CYS A 55 -9.30 -2.41 -2.31
CA CYS A 55 -8.90 -3.69 -2.91
C CYS A 55 -9.69 -4.84 -2.33
N GLU A 56 -9.87 -5.88 -3.13
CA GLU A 56 -10.50 -7.11 -2.68
C GLU A 56 -9.42 -8.15 -2.39
N PHE A 57 -9.58 -8.85 -1.28
CA PHE A 57 -8.68 -9.92 -0.90
C PHE A 57 -9.21 -11.26 -1.39
N LYS A 58 -8.30 -12.15 -1.68
CA LYS A 58 -8.66 -13.50 -2.10
C LYS A 58 -9.44 -14.24 -1.03
#